data_69dca7e9911b3ff9666dac758c813eb1
#
_entry.id   69dca7e9911b3ff9666dac758c813eb1
#
_cell.length_a   1.000
_cell.length_b   1.000
_cell.length_c   1.000
_cell.angle_alpha   90.00
_cell.angle_beta   90.00
_cell.angle_gamma   90.00
#
_symmetry.space_group_name_H-M   'P 1'
#
loop_
_entity.id
_entity.type
_entity.pdbx_description
1 polymer ?
#
loop_
_entity_poly.entity_id
_entity_poly.type
_entity_poly.pdbx_seq_one_letter_code
_entity_poly.pdbx_strand_id
1 'polypeptide(L)'
;MISKDISEKVYNNRITPNGYTKNRFDPNSEYNKKYPQYDVSKWRFLTEADFLIGHNCCNVMKKKPAKVFEKRTGLHPYIGTMTEESAMRRSRWLKYGCNAFDEKRAVSTPLAFWTKNDVLQYLYINKIPYVSVYGDIVEKDGKYFTTNLQRTGCVYCGYGQHLCKKGEQNAYQKLAITHPQLYDYCMRGGKYDESTGMWVPDKGLGMAK
;
A
#
# COMPACT_ATOMS: atom_id res chain seq x y z
N MET A 1 0.46 -13.14 -4.82
CA MET A 1 1.34 -12.11 -4.21
C MET A 1 1.01 -11.98 -2.73
N ILE A 2 2.01 -11.67 -1.93
CA ILE A 2 1.84 -11.50 -0.49
C ILE A 2 1.04 -10.23 -0.17
N SER A 3 0.06 -10.34 0.73
CA SER A 3 -0.68 -9.19 1.25
C SER A 3 0.07 -8.52 2.39
N LYS A 4 -0.35 -7.29 2.75
CA LYS A 4 0.22 -6.60 3.91
C LYS A 4 0.01 -7.38 5.21
N ASP A 5 -1.14 -8.00 5.38
CA ASP A 5 -1.47 -8.85 6.53
C ASP A 5 -0.56 -10.08 6.62
N ILE A 6 -0.28 -10.74 5.48
CA ILE A 6 0.68 -11.85 5.45
C ILE A 6 2.10 -11.37 5.74
N SER A 7 2.53 -10.23 5.19
CA SER A 7 3.86 -9.65 5.49
C SER A 7 4.02 -9.35 6.98
N GLU A 8 2.97 -8.85 7.64
CA GLU A 8 2.95 -8.62 9.08
C GLU A 8 3.08 -9.93 9.87
N LYS A 9 2.36 -10.96 9.48
CA LYS A 9 2.44 -12.28 10.12
C LYS A 9 3.81 -12.93 9.95
N VAL A 10 4.38 -12.87 8.75
CA VAL A 10 5.75 -13.38 8.49
C VAL A 10 6.76 -12.62 9.34
N TYR A 11 6.70 -11.28 9.36
CA TYR A 11 7.58 -10.46 10.18
C TYR A 11 7.49 -10.83 11.66
N ASN A 12 6.29 -10.89 12.21
CA ASN A 12 6.06 -11.21 13.61
C ASN A 12 6.51 -12.64 13.95
N ASN A 13 6.32 -13.61 13.05
CA ASN A 13 6.79 -14.97 13.27
C ASN A 13 8.32 -15.06 13.35
N ARG A 14 9.03 -14.21 12.62
CA ARG A 14 10.52 -14.20 12.62
C ARG A 14 11.10 -13.42 13.80
N ILE A 15 10.52 -12.28 14.15
CA ILE A 15 11.08 -11.37 15.17
C ILE A 15 10.61 -11.76 16.57
N THR A 16 9.32 -12.04 16.73
CA THR A 16 8.72 -12.42 18.02
C THR A 16 7.78 -13.63 17.84
N PRO A 17 8.33 -14.82 17.55
CA PRO A 17 7.52 -15.99 17.30
C PRO A 17 6.73 -16.38 18.55
N ASN A 18 5.42 -16.55 18.40
CA ASN A 18 4.55 -17.09 19.43
C ASN A 18 3.75 -18.28 18.90
N GLY A 19 3.06 -19.02 19.77
CA GLY A 19 2.32 -20.22 19.38
C GLY A 19 1.27 -19.93 18.30
N TYR A 20 0.57 -18.81 18.39
CA TYR A 20 -0.45 -18.42 17.42
C TYR A 20 0.12 -18.21 16.02
N THR A 21 1.21 -17.44 15.90
CA THR A 21 1.86 -17.20 14.59
C THR A 21 2.48 -18.47 14.03
N LYS A 22 3.15 -19.29 14.84
CA LYS A 22 3.72 -20.58 14.43
C LYS A 22 2.65 -21.52 13.87
N ASN A 23 1.56 -21.70 14.59
CA ASN A 23 0.48 -22.59 14.20
C ASN A 23 -0.16 -22.22 12.87
N ARG A 24 -0.23 -20.93 12.53
CA ARG A 24 -0.79 -20.47 11.26
C ARG A 24 0.11 -20.76 10.05
N PHE A 25 1.42 -20.90 10.25
CA PHE A 25 2.39 -21.28 9.20
C PHE A 25 2.63 -22.79 9.12
N ASP A 26 2.12 -23.58 10.08
CA ASP A 26 2.20 -25.04 10.06
C ASP A 26 0.94 -25.64 9.44
N PRO A 27 1.02 -26.28 8.26
CA PRO A 27 -0.15 -26.87 7.59
C PRO A 27 -0.80 -27.99 8.42
N ASN A 28 -0.04 -28.62 9.30
CA ASN A 28 -0.48 -29.76 10.11
C ASN A 28 -1.02 -29.34 11.49
N SER A 29 -0.99 -28.05 11.83
CA SER A 29 -1.42 -27.57 13.13
C SER A 29 -2.91 -27.80 13.37
N GLU A 30 -3.29 -28.16 14.57
CA GLU A 30 -4.70 -28.26 14.98
C GLU A 30 -5.46 -26.95 14.80
N TYR A 31 -4.75 -25.81 14.91
CA TYR A 31 -5.33 -24.50 14.65
C TYR A 31 -5.79 -24.36 13.20
N ASN A 32 -4.94 -24.71 12.22
CA ASN A 32 -5.26 -24.60 10.79
C ASN A 32 -6.32 -25.62 10.37
N LYS A 33 -6.31 -26.83 10.97
CA LYS A 33 -7.39 -27.81 10.76
C LYS A 33 -8.74 -27.29 11.23
N LYS A 34 -8.78 -26.66 12.40
CA LYS A 34 -10.00 -26.08 12.98
C LYS A 34 -10.46 -24.80 12.28
N TYR A 35 -9.53 -23.98 11.78
CA TYR A 35 -9.79 -22.66 11.20
C TYR A 35 -9.09 -22.49 9.84
N PRO A 36 -9.46 -23.25 8.80
CA PRO A 36 -8.77 -23.24 7.51
C PRO A 36 -8.77 -21.87 6.80
N GLN A 37 -9.76 -21.01 7.07
CA GLN A 37 -9.82 -19.65 6.55
C GLN A 37 -8.66 -18.75 7.04
N TYR A 38 -7.99 -19.11 8.12
CA TYR A 38 -6.84 -18.38 8.66
C TYR A 38 -5.49 -19.06 8.34
N ASP A 39 -5.50 -20.17 7.61
CA ASP A 39 -4.29 -20.86 7.19
C ASP A 39 -3.46 -19.98 6.24
N VAL A 40 -2.21 -19.77 6.60
CA VAL A 40 -1.21 -19.05 5.81
C VAL A 40 0.03 -19.90 5.52
N SER A 41 -0.08 -21.21 5.69
CA SER A 41 1.03 -22.17 5.55
C SER A 41 1.71 -22.12 4.19
N LYS A 42 0.98 -21.79 3.11
CA LYS A 42 1.55 -21.57 1.77
C LYS A 42 2.64 -20.49 1.72
N TRP A 43 2.70 -19.64 2.73
CA TRP A 43 3.71 -18.58 2.85
C TRP A 43 4.84 -18.94 3.83
N ARG A 44 4.87 -20.17 4.33
CA ARG A 44 5.87 -20.64 5.30
C ARG A 44 7.30 -20.41 4.82
N PHE A 45 7.57 -20.62 3.54
CA PHE A 45 8.90 -20.39 2.95
C PHE A 45 9.45 -18.97 3.20
N LEU A 46 8.59 -17.97 3.39
CA LEU A 46 9.01 -16.60 3.71
C LEU A 46 9.45 -16.44 5.16
N THR A 47 9.09 -17.35 6.05
CA THR A 47 9.56 -17.32 7.45
C THR A 47 11.00 -17.85 7.56
N GLU A 48 11.47 -18.57 6.54
CA GLU A 48 12.79 -19.20 6.45
C GLU A 48 13.70 -18.52 5.41
N ALA A 49 13.18 -17.51 4.70
CA ALA A 49 13.92 -16.79 3.66
C ALA A 49 15.16 -16.05 4.22
N ASP A 50 16.18 -15.89 3.40
CA ASP A 50 17.42 -15.15 3.73
C ASP A 50 17.23 -13.62 3.84
N PHE A 51 16.05 -13.13 3.51
CA PHE A 51 15.65 -11.72 3.60
C PHE A 51 14.46 -11.55 4.55
N LEU A 52 14.34 -10.35 5.14
CA LEU A 52 13.23 -9.99 6.01
C LEU A 52 12.21 -9.18 5.25
N ILE A 53 10.96 -9.63 5.23
CA ILE A 53 9.83 -8.85 4.72
C ILE A 53 9.08 -8.18 5.87
N GLY A 54 8.58 -6.97 5.62
CA GLY A 54 7.83 -6.21 6.62
C GLY A 54 6.66 -5.48 6.00
N HIS A 55 5.76 -5.03 6.87
CA HIS A 55 4.53 -4.31 6.51
C HIS A 55 4.61 -2.80 6.81
N ASN A 56 5.75 -2.34 7.35
CA ASN A 56 5.85 -1.02 7.95
C ASN A 56 6.17 0.12 6.96
N CYS A 57 6.47 -0.20 5.69
CA CYS A 57 6.84 0.81 4.69
C CYS A 57 5.79 1.93 4.53
N CYS A 58 4.50 1.60 4.50
CA CYS A 58 3.45 2.62 4.44
C CYS A 58 3.38 3.50 5.69
N ASN A 59 3.76 2.97 6.85
CA ASN A 59 3.82 3.75 8.07
C ASN A 59 4.99 4.74 8.01
N VAL A 60 6.17 4.26 7.62
CA VAL A 60 7.39 5.07 7.51
C VAL A 60 7.25 6.14 6.43
N MET A 61 6.82 5.74 5.23
CA MET A 61 6.82 6.63 4.06
C MET A 61 5.63 7.60 3.98
N LYS A 62 4.48 7.23 4.56
CA LYS A 62 3.24 8.03 4.42
C LYS A 62 2.68 8.50 5.75
N LYS A 63 2.52 7.60 6.73
CA LYS A 63 1.78 7.93 7.95
C LYS A 63 2.61 8.68 8.97
N LYS A 64 3.89 8.27 9.19
CA LYS A 64 4.76 8.91 10.18
C LYS A 64 5.08 10.36 9.82
N PRO A 65 5.46 10.71 8.56
CA PRO A 65 5.67 12.11 8.17
C PRO A 65 4.45 13.00 8.42
N ALA A 66 3.24 12.53 8.03
CA ALA A 66 2.02 13.28 8.27
C ALA A 66 1.77 13.51 9.77
N LYS A 67 1.91 12.45 10.61
CA LYS A 67 1.74 12.58 12.06
C LYS A 67 2.78 13.51 12.71
N VAL A 68 4.02 13.51 12.24
CA VAL A 68 5.06 14.43 12.73
C VAL A 68 4.69 15.87 12.39
N PHE A 69 4.21 16.11 11.16
CA PHE A 69 3.73 17.43 10.74
C PHE A 69 2.55 17.90 11.60
N GLU A 70 1.51 17.06 11.76
CA GLU A 70 0.35 17.34 12.62
C GLU A 70 0.77 17.71 14.04
N LYS A 71 1.67 16.91 14.64
CA LYS A 71 2.17 17.17 16.00
C LYS A 71 2.94 18.50 16.12
N ARG A 72 3.71 18.85 15.07
CA ARG A 72 4.51 20.09 15.07
C ARG A 72 3.66 21.33 14.87
N THR A 73 2.62 21.24 14.06
CA THR A 73 1.81 22.41 13.63
C THR A 73 0.49 22.56 14.39
N GLY A 74 0.01 21.50 15.06
CA GLY A 74 -1.32 21.47 15.65
C GLY A 74 -2.46 21.35 14.62
N LEU A 75 -2.13 21.25 13.32
CA LEU A 75 -3.12 21.13 12.25
C LEU A 75 -3.70 19.72 12.16
N HIS A 76 -4.93 19.64 11.69
CA HIS A 76 -5.63 18.37 11.46
C HIS A 76 -5.79 18.09 9.96
N PRO A 77 -5.74 16.81 9.52
CA PRO A 77 -5.72 16.49 8.11
C PRO A 77 -7.12 16.48 7.48
N TYR A 78 -7.21 17.02 6.28
CA TYR A 78 -8.23 16.65 5.31
C TYR A 78 -7.73 15.46 4.47
N ILE A 79 -8.49 14.36 4.43
CA ILE A 79 -8.09 13.14 3.73
C ILE A 79 -9.06 12.87 2.59
N GLY A 80 -8.58 12.90 1.35
CA GLY A 80 -9.36 12.65 0.14
C GLY A 80 -9.63 11.15 -0.12
N THR A 81 -10.12 10.41 0.89
CA THR A 81 -10.47 9.00 0.75
C THR A 81 -11.97 8.80 0.58
N MET A 82 -12.34 7.85 -0.29
CA MET A 82 -13.73 7.53 -0.59
C MET A 82 -14.12 6.16 0.00
N THR A 83 -15.38 6.00 0.38
CA THR A 83 -15.91 4.76 0.96
C THR A 83 -15.92 3.60 -0.03
N GLU A 84 -16.04 3.87 -1.33
CA GLU A 84 -16.01 2.82 -2.36
C GLU A 84 -14.65 2.13 -2.50
N GLU A 85 -13.56 2.78 -2.06
CA GLU A 85 -12.21 2.24 -2.22
C GLU A 85 -11.93 1.01 -1.34
N SER A 86 -12.63 0.82 -0.23
CA SER A 86 -12.52 -0.39 0.61
C SER A 86 -13.62 -0.51 1.67
N ALA A 87 -13.96 -1.76 2.02
CA ALA A 87 -14.89 -2.06 3.11
C ALA A 87 -14.48 -1.42 4.45
N MET A 88 -13.18 -1.36 4.74
CA MET A 88 -12.65 -0.75 5.97
C MET A 88 -12.92 0.76 6.01
N ARG A 89 -12.79 1.48 4.87
CA ARG A 89 -13.11 2.91 4.79
C ARG A 89 -14.60 3.14 4.94
N ARG A 90 -15.42 2.30 4.32
CA ARG A 90 -16.88 2.33 4.46
C ARG A 90 -17.32 2.12 5.91
N SER A 91 -16.79 1.10 6.59
CA SER A 91 -17.09 0.83 8.00
C SER A 91 -16.69 1.99 8.91
N ARG A 92 -15.54 2.61 8.66
CA ARG A 92 -15.11 3.79 9.40
C ARG A 92 -16.05 4.98 9.19
N TRP A 93 -16.44 5.24 7.95
CA TRP A 93 -17.38 6.32 7.63
C TRP A 93 -18.75 6.11 8.27
N LEU A 94 -19.27 4.87 8.23
CA LEU A 94 -20.55 4.53 8.88
C LEU A 94 -20.48 4.75 10.40
N LYS A 95 -19.31 4.58 11.01
CA LYS A 95 -19.12 4.75 12.46
C LYS A 95 -18.93 6.21 12.88
N TYR A 96 -18.18 7.00 12.11
CA TYR A 96 -17.71 8.33 12.52
C TYR A 96 -18.13 9.47 11.59
N GLY A 97 -18.78 9.17 10.48
CA GLY A 97 -19.13 10.17 9.44
C GLY A 97 -17.93 10.73 8.70
N CYS A 98 -18.13 11.87 8.06
CA CYS A 98 -17.08 12.58 7.32
C CYS A 98 -16.11 13.32 8.25
N ASN A 99 -16.57 13.76 9.41
CA ASN A 99 -15.84 14.59 10.36
C ASN A 99 -15.72 13.87 11.71
N ALA A 100 -14.61 13.18 11.91
CA ALA A 100 -14.31 12.44 13.14
C ALA A 100 -13.46 13.33 14.07
N PHE A 101 -14.06 14.38 14.65
CA PHE A 101 -13.32 15.36 15.46
C PHE A 101 -13.15 14.93 16.91
N ASP A 102 -14.01 14.05 17.43
CA ASP A 102 -13.96 13.55 18.82
C ASP A 102 -13.00 12.37 19.01
N GLU A 103 -12.33 11.94 17.94
CA GLU A 103 -11.35 10.88 18.00
C GLU A 103 -9.97 11.40 18.47
N LYS A 104 -9.13 10.49 19.02
CA LYS A 104 -7.74 10.80 19.42
C LYS A 104 -6.94 11.54 18.34
N ARG A 105 -7.30 11.36 17.10
CA ARG A 105 -6.77 12.05 15.94
C ARG A 105 -7.95 12.57 15.12
N ALA A 106 -8.28 13.82 15.32
CA ALA A 106 -9.31 14.48 14.53
C ALA A 106 -8.97 14.46 13.04
N VAL A 107 -9.94 14.06 12.21
CA VAL A 107 -9.78 13.96 10.76
C VAL A 107 -11.07 14.37 10.07
N SER A 108 -10.95 15.02 8.92
CA SER A 108 -12.05 15.22 7.99
C SER A 108 -11.81 14.44 6.70
N THR A 109 -12.87 13.80 6.20
CA THR A 109 -12.87 13.04 4.93
C THR A 109 -14.01 13.55 4.04
N PRO A 110 -13.89 14.78 3.49
CA PRO A 110 -14.98 15.45 2.80
C PRO A 110 -15.47 14.72 1.54
N LEU A 111 -14.61 13.89 0.93
CA LEU A 111 -14.95 13.09 -0.24
C LEU A 111 -15.44 11.68 0.11
N ALA A 112 -15.71 11.38 1.37
CA ALA A 112 -16.01 10.00 1.79
C ALA A 112 -17.21 9.38 1.06
N PHE A 113 -18.24 10.16 0.76
CA PHE A 113 -19.46 9.70 0.07
C PHE A 113 -19.41 9.84 -1.46
N TRP A 114 -18.34 10.42 -2.00
CA TRP A 114 -18.14 10.52 -3.45
C TRP A 114 -17.69 9.17 -4.03
N THR A 115 -18.09 8.95 -5.29
CA THR A 115 -17.56 7.86 -6.11
C THR A 115 -16.39 8.36 -6.96
N LYS A 116 -15.61 7.42 -7.52
CA LYS A 116 -14.58 7.77 -8.50
C LYS A 116 -15.17 8.49 -9.71
N ASN A 117 -16.36 8.08 -10.13
CA ASN A 117 -17.05 8.73 -11.24
C ASN A 117 -17.40 10.19 -10.92
N ASP A 118 -17.89 10.48 -9.71
CA ASP A 118 -18.19 11.84 -9.28
C ASP A 118 -16.96 12.73 -9.29
N VAL A 119 -15.82 12.21 -8.80
CA VAL A 119 -14.56 12.96 -8.82
C VAL A 119 -14.10 13.26 -10.25
N LEU A 120 -14.12 12.27 -11.14
CA LEU A 120 -13.70 12.46 -12.52
C LEU A 120 -14.64 13.41 -13.27
N GLN A 121 -15.96 13.27 -13.06
CA GLN A 121 -16.95 14.18 -13.63
C GLN A 121 -16.73 15.61 -13.16
N TYR A 122 -16.50 15.81 -11.86
CA TYR A 122 -16.26 17.13 -11.29
C TYR A 122 -15.01 17.78 -11.88
N LEU A 123 -13.90 17.04 -12.00
CA LEU A 123 -12.66 17.51 -12.63
C LEU A 123 -12.88 17.89 -14.10
N TYR A 124 -13.62 17.06 -14.83
CA TYR A 124 -13.89 17.24 -16.26
C TYR A 124 -14.76 18.49 -16.52
N ILE A 125 -15.89 18.60 -15.82
CA ILE A 125 -16.84 19.71 -16.01
C ILE A 125 -16.22 21.05 -15.61
N ASN A 126 -15.53 21.09 -14.47
CA ASN A 126 -14.95 22.32 -13.94
C ASN A 126 -13.55 22.63 -14.48
N LYS A 127 -13.04 21.82 -15.41
CA LYS A 127 -11.71 21.99 -16.04
C LYS A 127 -10.59 22.17 -15.01
N ILE A 128 -10.67 21.42 -13.90
CA ILE A 128 -9.69 21.49 -12.84
C ILE A 128 -8.42 20.75 -13.29
N PRO A 129 -7.23 21.38 -13.19
CA PRO A 129 -5.98 20.73 -13.56
C PRO A 129 -5.68 19.55 -12.66
N TYR A 130 -5.20 18.46 -13.24
CA TYR A 130 -4.79 17.23 -12.54
C TYR A 130 -3.50 16.68 -13.15
N VAL A 131 -2.91 15.70 -12.49
CA VAL A 131 -1.58 15.15 -12.87
C VAL A 131 -1.68 14.39 -14.18
N SER A 132 -0.82 14.72 -15.15
CA SER A 132 -0.79 14.15 -16.52
C SER A 132 -0.58 12.62 -16.58
N VAL A 133 -0.08 12.00 -15.51
CA VAL A 133 0.08 10.55 -15.39
C VAL A 133 -1.24 9.77 -15.57
N TYR A 134 -2.38 10.39 -15.31
CA TYR A 134 -3.70 9.80 -15.54
C TYR A 134 -4.16 9.87 -17.00
N GLY A 135 -3.45 10.61 -17.86
CA GLY A 135 -3.89 10.90 -19.22
C GLY A 135 -5.09 11.86 -19.23
N ASP A 136 -5.93 11.74 -20.25
CA ASP A 136 -7.14 12.56 -20.37
C ASP A 136 -8.31 11.91 -19.64
N ILE A 137 -9.22 12.74 -19.13
CA ILE A 137 -10.53 12.27 -18.64
C ILE A 137 -11.47 12.27 -19.83
N VAL A 138 -12.03 11.10 -20.16
CA VAL A 138 -13.00 10.90 -21.23
C VAL A 138 -14.34 10.43 -20.68
N GLU A 139 -15.43 10.88 -21.32
CA GLU A 139 -16.78 10.44 -21.02
C GLU A 139 -17.22 9.37 -22.02
N LYS A 140 -17.81 8.28 -21.53
CA LYS A 140 -18.45 7.25 -22.33
C LYS A 140 -19.66 6.69 -21.60
N ASP A 141 -20.83 6.75 -22.23
CA ASP A 141 -22.08 6.21 -21.68
C ASP A 141 -22.43 6.75 -20.28
N GLY A 142 -22.22 8.06 -20.03
CA GLY A 142 -22.46 8.72 -18.76
C GLY A 142 -21.44 8.39 -17.66
N LYS A 143 -20.35 7.71 -18.00
CA LYS A 143 -19.24 7.38 -17.07
C LYS A 143 -17.96 8.05 -17.51
N TYR A 144 -17.16 8.44 -16.52
CA TYR A 144 -15.89 9.12 -16.72
C TYR A 144 -14.71 8.18 -16.43
N PHE A 145 -13.69 8.21 -17.30
CA PHE A 145 -12.52 7.33 -17.22
C PHE A 145 -11.26 8.14 -17.50
N THR A 146 -10.15 7.69 -16.93
CA THR A 146 -8.81 8.17 -17.31
C THR A 146 -8.24 7.28 -18.41
N THR A 147 -7.59 7.88 -19.40
CA THR A 147 -7.04 7.16 -20.57
C THR A 147 -5.74 6.41 -20.26
N ASN A 148 -5.07 6.75 -19.16
CA ASN A 148 -3.81 6.11 -18.75
C ASN A 148 -3.95 5.43 -17.38
N LEU A 149 -3.21 5.83 -16.36
CA LEU A 149 -3.24 5.14 -15.07
C LEU A 149 -4.58 5.32 -14.35
N GLN A 150 -5.06 4.24 -13.73
CA GLN A 150 -6.28 4.28 -12.89
C GLN A 150 -5.98 4.69 -11.46
N ARG A 151 -4.75 4.51 -11.01
CA ARG A 151 -4.28 4.91 -9.67
C ARG A 151 -2.77 4.98 -9.64
N THR A 152 -2.26 5.93 -8.91
CA THR A 152 -0.84 6.02 -8.58
C THR A 152 -0.55 5.21 -7.32
N GLY A 153 0.70 4.82 -7.15
CA GLY A 153 1.19 4.15 -5.95
C GLY A 153 2.50 4.77 -5.49
N CYS A 154 3.10 4.19 -4.47
CA CYS A 154 4.50 4.46 -4.18
C CYS A 154 5.37 3.79 -5.26
N VAL A 155 6.41 4.49 -5.72
CA VAL A 155 7.36 4.00 -6.75
C VAL A 155 7.91 2.61 -6.40
N TYR A 156 8.22 2.37 -5.14
CA TYR A 156 8.75 1.09 -4.65
C TYR A 156 7.69 0.10 -4.18
N CYS A 157 6.41 0.31 -4.52
CA CYS A 157 5.34 -0.51 -3.97
C CYS A 157 5.22 -1.85 -4.69
N GLY A 158 5.55 -2.94 -4.01
CA GLY A 158 5.31 -4.31 -4.48
C GLY A 158 3.86 -4.79 -4.32
N TYR A 159 3.03 -4.08 -3.55
CA TYR A 159 1.63 -4.45 -3.34
C TYR A 159 0.77 -4.08 -4.55
N GLY A 160 -0.11 -4.98 -4.95
CA GLY A 160 -1.00 -4.74 -6.07
C GLY A 160 -0.44 -5.14 -7.45
N GLN A 161 0.82 -5.55 -7.53
CA GLN A 161 1.42 -6.02 -8.80
C GLN A 161 0.67 -7.21 -9.42
N HIS A 162 0.05 -8.03 -8.59
CA HIS A 162 -0.78 -9.18 -9.02
C HIS A 162 -2.12 -8.77 -9.67
N LEU A 163 -2.49 -7.51 -9.56
CA LEU A 163 -3.72 -6.96 -10.17
C LEU A 163 -3.49 -6.51 -11.62
N CYS A 164 -2.24 -6.50 -12.09
CA CYS A 164 -1.95 -6.25 -13.50
C CYS A 164 -2.54 -7.36 -14.34
N LYS A 165 -3.24 -7.00 -15.38
CA LYS A 165 -3.81 -7.96 -16.33
C LYS A 165 -2.69 -8.64 -17.12
N LYS A 166 -2.98 -9.82 -17.65
CA LYS A 166 -2.06 -10.55 -18.52
C LYS A 166 -1.75 -9.67 -19.75
N GLY A 167 -0.45 -9.43 -20.01
CA GLY A 167 0.00 -8.56 -21.10
C GLY A 167 0.22 -7.09 -20.71
N GLU A 168 -0.24 -6.64 -19.55
CA GLU A 168 0.07 -5.31 -19.02
C GLU A 168 1.40 -5.31 -18.27
N GLN A 169 2.19 -4.24 -18.45
CA GLN A 169 3.40 -4.04 -17.65
C GLN A 169 3.05 -3.74 -16.20
N ASN A 170 3.66 -4.45 -15.27
CA ASN A 170 3.58 -4.13 -13.85
C ASN A 170 4.40 -2.86 -13.51
N ALA A 171 4.24 -2.34 -12.27
CA ALA A 171 4.89 -1.10 -11.87
C ALA A 171 6.44 -1.18 -11.94
N TYR A 172 7.04 -2.34 -11.68
CA TYR A 172 8.49 -2.51 -11.78
C TYR A 172 8.98 -2.56 -13.21
N GLN A 173 8.24 -3.18 -14.13
CA GLN A 173 8.56 -3.16 -15.56
C GLN A 173 8.46 -1.74 -16.12
N LYS A 174 7.45 -0.97 -15.70
CA LYS A 174 7.35 0.46 -16.03
C LYS A 174 8.50 1.27 -15.42
N LEU A 175 8.87 1.00 -14.18
CA LEU A 175 9.98 1.65 -13.50
C LEU A 175 11.32 1.42 -14.23
N ALA A 176 11.54 0.22 -14.76
CA ALA A 176 12.74 -0.10 -15.54
C ALA A 176 12.91 0.80 -16.77
N ILE A 177 11.79 1.20 -17.38
CA ILE A 177 11.77 2.08 -18.56
C ILE A 177 11.88 3.55 -18.16
N THR A 178 11.08 3.98 -17.19
CA THR A 178 10.95 5.39 -16.83
C THR A 178 12.04 5.91 -15.90
N HIS A 179 12.55 5.04 -15.00
CA HIS A 179 13.54 5.37 -13.97
C HIS A 179 14.51 4.19 -13.76
N PRO A 180 15.38 3.89 -14.74
CA PRO A 180 16.24 2.69 -14.72
C PRO A 180 17.15 2.62 -13.50
N GLN A 181 17.66 3.75 -12.99
CA GLN A 181 18.48 3.78 -11.78
C GLN A 181 17.70 3.36 -10.52
N LEU A 182 16.42 3.80 -10.40
CA LEU A 182 15.56 3.39 -9.28
C LEU A 182 15.18 1.91 -9.39
N TYR A 183 14.95 1.43 -10.60
CA TYR A 183 14.71 0.00 -10.86
C TYR A 183 15.92 -0.84 -10.45
N ASP A 184 17.10 -0.44 -10.90
CA ASP A 184 18.36 -1.11 -10.57
C ASP A 184 18.60 -1.14 -9.04
N TYR A 185 18.37 -0.04 -8.35
CA TYR A 185 18.40 0.02 -6.90
C TYR A 185 17.42 -0.97 -6.24
N CYS A 186 16.17 -1.08 -6.74
CA CYS A 186 15.20 -2.03 -6.24
C CYS A 186 15.64 -3.49 -6.41
N MET A 187 16.31 -3.80 -7.53
CA MET A 187 16.67 -5.18 -7.87
C MET A 187 17.92 -5.69 -7.18
N ARG A 188 18.90 -4.83 -6.88
CA ARG A 188 20.22 -5.25 -6.43
C ARG A 188 20.37 -5.52 -4.93
N GLY A 189 19.61 -4.91 -4.04
CA GLY A 189 19.82 -5.01 -2.58
C GLY A 189 20.90 -4.04 -2.05
N GLY A 190 21.07 -3.93 -0.75
CA GLY A 190 22.07 -3.05 -0.13
C GLY A 190 22.24 -3.31 1.37
N LYS A 191 23.17 -2.60 2.01
CA LYS A 191 23.45 -2.67 3.45
C LYS A 191 23.27 -1.30 4.10
N TYR A 192 22.83 -1.30 5.35
CA TYR A 192 22.87 -0.10 6.17
C TYR A 192 24.29 0.06 6.71
N ASP A 193 24.87 1.24 6.47
CA ASP A 193 26.16 1.61 7.02
C ASP A 193 25.92 2.41 8.30
N GLU A 194 26.22 1.80 9.43
CA GLU A 194 26.03 2.40 10.75
C GLU A 194 26.96 3.61 10.97
N SER A 195 28.11 3.65 10.31
CA SER A 195 29.11 4.72 10.47
C SER A 195 28.65 6.04 9.83
N THR A 196 27.94 5.96 8.71
CA THR A 196 27.40 7.11 7.97
C THR A 196 25.93 7.37 8.27
N GLY A 197 25.23 6.45 8.93
CA GLY A 197 23.79 6.51 9.15
C GLY A 197 22.98 6.40 7.85
N MET A 198 23.58 5.93 6.77
CA MET A 198 22.97 5.89 5.45
C MET A 198 22.84 4.46 4.93
N TRP A 199 21.87 4.23 4.10
CA TRP A 199 21.78 2.99 3.33
C TRP A 199 22.72 3.05 2.13
N VAL A 200 23.74 2.18 2.12
CA VAL A 200 24.69 2.07 1.02
C VAL A 200 24.24 0.97 0.07
N PRO A 201 23.81 1.30 -1.15
CA PRO A 201 23.29 0.32 -2.10
C PRO A 201 24.44 -0.35 -2.88
N ASP A 202 25.16 -1.27 -2.27
CA ASP A 202 26.10 -2.10 -3.02
C ASP A 202 25.37 -3.15 -3.88
N LYS A 203 24.21 -3.60 -3.43
CA LYS A 203 23.37 -4.59 -4.13
C LYS A 203 21.89 -4.19 -4.33
N GLY A 204 21.46 -2.98 -3.92
CA GLY A 204 20.09 -2.48 -3.99
C GLY A 204 19.12 -3.20 -3.01
N LEU A 205 17.83 -3.33 -3.34
CA LEU A 205 16.81 -3.95 -2.49
C LEU A 205 16.72 -5.49 -2.63
N GLY A 206 17.41 -6.08 -3.58
CA GLY A 206 17.46 -7.53 -3.79
C GLY A 206 16.12 -8.14 -4.23
N MET A 207 15.25 -7.39 -4.89
CA MET A 207 13.92 -7.85 -5.30
C MET A 207 13.94 -8.85 -6.47
N ALA A 208 15.09 -9.05 -7.11
CA ALA A 208 15.27 -9.96 -8.24
C ALA A 208 15.57 -11.41 -7.80
N LYS A 209 15.66 -11.72 -6.51
CA LYS A 209 15.90 -13.06 -5.99
C LYS A 209 14.61 -13.85 -5.80
#